data_7e27b85a3a232ac08212803d895145e1
#
_entry.id   7e27b85a3a232ac08212803d895145e1
#
_cell.length_a   1.000
_cell.length_b   1.000
_cell.length_c   1.000
_cell.angle_alpha   90.00
_cell.angle_beta   90.00
_cell.angle_gamma   90.00
#
_symmetry.space_group_name_H-M   'P 1'
#
loop_
_entity.id
_entity.type
_entity.pdbx_description
1 polymer ?
#
loop_
_entity_poly.entity_id
_entity_poly.type
_entity_poly.pdbx_seq_one_letter_code
_entity_poly.pdbx_strand_id
1 'polypeptide(L)'
;MPSKVAITGIGQTRTRLKRKDVNFPEMMGEAAQLALADAELTPDDVDLVLFGSGPEMFEGVGEPDLWGADNTFGVYKPHYRIQTGGTVGASTTIAGWYMAASGLFDTILVVAGNKLGESSVQKGLSLVYSPTMGRDFAAGAPSAVANQTRIYMNKYPVAKEEHFARIGTMMRKNALNNPNAQLKLPQITEELMLNMSWLSTPFRLLDSCPTSDAACAMVLQSEKLADKVERPKAWIQACSAVSDGVNYLNRDWSEPVALKKAAANCYDAVGITKPIDQLDVAEIYDAFTSQHLIWYEGLGFCEPGRAGPDLIETRATSMTGKLPVNPSGGVLSNNGIGASAMIRQAEVALQLMGRAGDRQVPGVEVGLAQGWGGAIQFHTVMILSKEKDIQESFKKSAARKAQR
;
A
#
# COMPACT_ATOMS: atom_id res chain seq x y z
N MET A 1 -2.13 -28.73 -4.15
CA MET A 1 -1.53 -27.40 -4.06
C MET A 1 -2.67 -26.43 -3.69
N PRO A 2 -2.44 -25.36 -2.96
CA PRO A 2 -3.48 -24.37 -2.72
C PRO A 2 -3.97 -23.78 -4.06
N SER A 3 -5.27 -23.43 -4.12
CA SER A 3 -5.86 -22.82 -5.31
C SER A 3 -5.22 -21.47 -5.61
N LYS A 4 -5.03 -21.15 -6.88
CA LYS A 4 -4.64 -19.81 -7.32
C LYS A 4 -5.79 -18.83 -7.07
N VAL A 5 -5.48 -17.57 -6.85
CA VAL A 5 -6.46 -16.50 -6.58
C VAL A 5 -6.17 -15.30 -7.44
N ALA A 6 -7.20 -14.71 -8.01
CA ALA A 6 -7.06 -13.49 -8.80
C ALA A 6 -7.90 -12.34 -8.20
N ILE A 7 -7.42 -11.13 -8.38
CA ILE A 7 -8.20 -9.90 -8.22
C ILE A 7 -8.97 -9.69 -9.53
N THR A 8 -10.30 -9.70 -9.46
CA THR A 8 -11.18 -9.62 -10.64
C THR A 8 -12.02 -8.35 -10.67
N GLY A 9 -12.10 -7.61 -9.56
CA GLY A 9 -12.77 -6.32 -9.48
C GLY A 9 -12.11 -5.40 -8.47
N ILE A 10 -12.13 -4.10 -8.74
CA ILE A 10 -11.49 -3.06 -7.93
C ILE A 10 -12.43 -1.86 -7.81
N GLY A 11 -12.66 -1.42 -6.58
CA GLY A 11 -13.39 -0.20 -6.27
C GLY A 11 -12.59 0.71 -5.35
N GLN A 12 -12.48 1.97 -5.70
CA GLN A 12 -11.78 2.96 -4.91
C GLN A 12 -12.57 4.26 -4.87
N THR A 13 -12.81 4.78 -3.69
CA THR A 13 -13.43 6.11 -3.53
C THR A 13 -12.43 7.20 -3.90
N ARG A 14 -12.94 8.35 -4.34
CA ARG A 14 -12.10 9.52 -4.49
C ARG A 14 -11.60 9.99 -3.13
N THR A 15 -10.29 10.02 -2.96
CA THR A 15 -9.65 10.45 -1.71
C THR A 15 -9.83 11.96 -1.50
N ARG A 16 -10.27 12.36 -0.30
CA ARG A 16 -10.47 13.76 0.07
C ARG A 16 -10.01 13.99 1.51
N LEU A 17 -9.69 15.23 1.84
CA LEU A 17 -9.38 15.64 3.22
C LEU A 17 -10.54 15.30 4.17
N LYS A 18 -11.79 15.55 3.73
CA LYS A 18 -13.02 15.20 4.45
C LYS A 18 -14.14 14.86 3.46
N ARG A 19 -14.76 13.70 3.65
CA ARG A 19 -15.96 13.24 2.97
C ARG A 19 -17.18 13.58 3.87
N LYS A 20 -17.66 14.82 3.75
CA LYS A 20 -18.84 15.29 4.52
C LYS A 20 -20.17 14.83 3.95
N ASP A 21 -20.14 14.32 2.75
CA ASP A 21 -21.25 13.84 1.93
C ASP A 21 -21.74 12.44 2.32
N VAL A 22 -20.91 11.66 3.00
CA VAL A 22 -21.19 10.27 3.42
C VAL A 22 -20.67 10.02 4.84
N ASN A 23 -21.30 9.10 5.56
CA ASN A 23 -20.77 8.54 6.79
C ASN A 23 -19.71 7.44 6.49
N PHE A 24 -19.11 6.85 7.52
CA PHE A 24 -18.07 5.85 7.33
C PHE A 24 -18.58 4.56 6.66
N PRO A 25 -19.69 3.93 7.10
CA PRO A 25 -20.28 2.78 6.40
C PRO A 25 -20.65 3.06 4.95
N GLU A 26 -21.25 4.20 4.65
CA GLU A 26 -21.59 4.59 3.28
C GLU A 26 -20.37 4.73 2.39
N MET A 27 -19.27 5.30 2.90
CA MET A 27 -18.02 5.39 2.16
C MET A 27 -17.42 4.00 1.88
N MET A 28 -17.49 3.07 2.84
CA MET A 28 -17.07 1.69 2.65
C MET A 28 -17.94 0.97 1.62
N GLY A 29 -19.27 1.19 1.69
CA GLY A 29 -20.25 0.68 0.74
C GLY A 29 -20.04 1.20 -0.69
N GLU A 30 -19.68 2.48 -0.85
CA GLU A 30 -19.30 3.04 -2.16
C GLU A 30 -18.15 2.26 -2.80
N ALA A 31 -17.09 1.99 -2.06
CA ALA A 31 -15.97 1.20 -2.57
C ALA A 31 -16.37 -0.24 -2.88
N ALA A 32 -17.15 -0.87 -2.01
CA ALA A 32 -17.65 -2.23 -2.19
C ALA A 32 -18.53 -2.35 -3.45
N GLN A 33 -19.46 -1.42 -3.65
CA GLN A 33 -20.33 -1.37 -4.82
C GLN A 33 -19.52 -1.18 -6.11
N LEU A 34 -18.52 -0.29 -6.10
CA LEU A 34 -17.65 -0.07 -7.24
C LEU A 34 -16.84 -1.35 -7.59
N ALA A 35 -16.36 -2.09 -6.59
CA ALA A 35 -15.60 -3.32 -6.80
C ALA A 35 -16.48 -4.44 -7.39
N LEU A 36 -17.72 -4.59 -6.90
CA LEU A 36 -18.68 -5.57 -7.43
C LEU A 36 -19.10 -5.20 -8.87
N ALA A 37 -19.40 -3.94 -9.12
CA ALA A 37 -19.73 -3.46 -10.46
C ALA A 37 -18.57 -3.69 -11.44
N ASP A 38 -17.33 -3.44 -11.00
CA ASP A 38 -16.12 -3.71 -11.78
C ASP A 38 -15.90 -5.20 -12.03
N ALA A 39 -16.31 -6.05 -11.09
CA ALA A 39 -16.27 -7.51 -11.24
C ALA A 39 -17.45 -8.07 -12.07
N GLU A 40 -18.43 -7.23 -12.44
CA GLU A 40 -19.72 -7.65 -13.04
C GLU A 40 -20.47 -8.66 -12.16
N LEU A 41 -20.39 -8.47 -10.83
CA LEU A 41 -21.00 -9.30 -9.81
C LEU A 41 -22.05 -8.51 -9.03
N THR A 42 -22.94 -9.26 -8.41
CA THR A 42 -23.92 -8.76 -7.43
C THR A 42 -23.50 -9.14 -6.01
N PRO A 43 -24.09 -8.55 -4.97
CA PRO A 43 -23.89 -8.99 -3.61
C PRO A 43 -24.16 -10.49 -3.39
N ASP A 44 -25.08 -11.10 -4.13
CA ASP A 44 -25.44 -12.52 -3.97
C ASP A 44 -24.35 -13.48 -4.44
N ASP A 45 -23.44 -13.00 -5.28
CA ASP A 45 -22.28 -13.78 -5.76
C ASP A 45 -21.13 -13.84 -4.74
N VAL A 46 -21.23 -13.09 -3.62
CA VAL A 46 -20.18 -12.98 -2.60
C VAL A 46 -20.41 -14.01 -1.49
N ASP A 47 -19.41 -14.87 -1.26
CA ASP A 47 -19.43 -15.90 -0.21
C ASP A 47 -19.00 -15.38 1.16
N LEU A 48 -18.09 -14.39 1.19
CA LEU A 48 -17.46 -13.86 2.39
C LEU A 48 -17.14 -12.38 2.21
N VAL A 49 -17.38 -11.59 3.25
CA VAL A 49 -16.93 -10.20 3.35
C VAL A 49 -15.85 -10.06 4.41
N LEU A 50 -14.72 -9.45 4.06
CA LEU A 50 -13.67 -9.06 5.01
C LEU A 50 -13.60 -7.55 5.10
N PHE A 51 -13.76 -7.06 6.32
CA PHE A 51 -13.79 -5.64 6.66
C PHE A 51 -12.47 -5.21 7.31
N GLY A 52 -11.81 -4.20 6.76
CA GLY A 52 -10.57 -3.64 7.26
C GLY A 52 -10.74 -2.19 7.70
N SER A 53 -10.44 -1.89 8.95
CA SER A 53 -10.36 -0.51 9.43
C SER A 53 -9.16 -0.33 10.35
N GLY A 54 -8.60 0.87 10.34
CA GLY A 54 -7.57 1.24 11.30
C GLY A 54 -8.11 1.37 12.72
N PRO A 55 -7.34 1.99 13.64
CA PRO A 55 -7.80 2.18 15.01
C PRO A 55 -9.16 2.88 15.08
N GLU A 56 -10.05 2.38 15.91
CA GLU A 56 -11.42 2.85 16.13
C GLU A 56 -11.51 4.33 16.51
N MET A 57 -10.43 4.87 17.05
CA MET A 57 -10.33 6.29 17.39
C MET A 57 -10.43 7.24 16.20
N PHE A 58 -10.29 6.75 14.97
CA PHE A 58 -10.40 7.61 13.79
C PHE A 58 -11.85 7.98 13.49
N GLU A 59 -12.76 7.05 13.63
CA GLU A 59 -14.19 7.27 13.45
C GLU A 59 -14.91 7.60 14.77
N GLY A 60 -14.27 7.29 15.92
CA GLY A 60 -14.86 7.44 17.24
C GLY A 60 -15.95 6.41 17.54
N VAL A 61 -15.97 5.30 16.81
CA VAL A 61 -16.94 4.20 16.97
C VAL A 61 -16.19 2.93 17.29
N GLY A 62 -16.57 2.26 18.38
CA GLY A 62 -16.14 0.90 18.67
C GLY A 62 -16.79 -0.07 17.70
N GLU A 63 -16.02 -1.10 17.28
CA GLU A 63 -16.49 -2.16 16.39
C GLU A 63 -17.16 -1.65 15.10
N PRO A 64 -16.42 -0.87 14.27
CA PRO A 64 -16.97 -0.22 13.09
C PRO A 64 -17.42 -1.20 11.99
N ASP A 65 -16.99 -2.45 12.06
CA ASP A 65 -17.43 -3.55 11.22
C ASP A 65 -18.90 -3.93 11.45
N LEU A 66 -19.35 -3.91 12.70
CA LEU A 66 -20.76 -4.15 13.01
C LEU A 66 -21.64 -3.05 12.40
N TRP A 67 -21.18 -1.80 12.53
CA TRP A 67 -21.88 -0.67 11.91
C TRP A 67 -21.83 -0.71 10.37
N GLY A 68 -20.75 -1.22 9.79
CA GLY A 68 -20.53 -1.24 8.35
C GLY A 68 -21.11 -2.45 7.61
N ALA A 69 -21.62 -3.48 8.32
CA ALA A 69 -22.02 -4.75 7.70
C ALA A 69 -23.10 -4.60 6.63
N ASP A 70 -24.12 -3.75 6.86
CA ASP A 70 -25.19 -3.52 5.89
C ASP A 70 -24.68 -2.90 4.59
N ASN A 71 -23.84 -1.88 4.70
CA ASN A 71 -23.32 -1.16 3.54
C ASN A 71 -22.30 -1.95 2.73
N THR A 72 -21.60 -2.90 3.38
CA THR A 72 -20.58 -3.74 2.72
C THR A 72 -21.11 -5.10 2.28
N PHE A 73 -22.44 -5.27 2.28
CA PHE A 73 -23.12 -6.49 1.85
C PHE A 73 -22.80 -7.74 2.69
N GLY A 74 -22.42 -7.54 3.97
CA GLY A 74 -22.05 -8.61 4.90
C GLY A 74 -23.24 -9.24 5.64
N VAL A 75 -24.46 -8.71 5.50
CA VAL A 75 -25.66 -9.21 6.21
C VAL A 75 -25.99 -10.63 5.73
N TYR A 76 -26.21 -11.53 6.70
CA TYR A 76 -26.46 -12.96 6.50
C TYR A 76 -25.33 -13.72 5.79
N LYS A 77 -24.09 -13.18 5.82
CA LYS A 77 -22.89 -13.83 5.29
C LYS A 77 -21.81 -13.94 6.35
N PRO A 78 -20.85 -14.85 6.18
CA PRO A 78 -19.61 -14.77 6.93
C PRO A 78 -19.00 -13.38 6.77
N HIS A 79 -18.74 -12.71 7.90
CA HIS A 79 -18.23 -11.33 7.93
C HIS A 79 -17.20 -11.23 9.06
N TYR A 80 -15.97 -10.85 8.74
CA TYR A 80 -14.89 -10.76 9.70
C TYR A 80 -14.15 -9.43 9.56
N ARG A 81 -13.77 -8.87 10.70
CA ARG A 81 -12.89 -7.72 10.76
C ARG A 81 -11.42 -8.14 10.88
N ILE A 82 -10.58 -7.50 10.07
CA ILE A 82 -9.11 -7.59 10.17
C ILE A 82 -8.61 -6.24 10.67
N GLN A 83 -7.65 -6.25 11.62
CA GLN A 83 -7.02 -5.03 12.09
C GLN A 83 -5.55 -5.26 12.41
N THR A 84 -4.66 -4.51 11.70
CA THR A 84 -3.20 -4.54 11.86
C THR A 84 -2.60 -3.14 11.72
N GLY A 85 -3.31 -2.12 12.22
CA GLY A 85 -2.87 -0.72 12.10
C GLY A 85 -2.83 -0.24 10.65
N GLY A 86 -1.76 0.43 10.23
CA GLY A 86 -1.62 0.98 8.87
C GLY A 86 -1.54 -0.05 7.75
N THR A 87 -1.18 -1.31 8.05
CA THR A 87 -1.19 -2.42 7.08
C THR A 87 -2.56 -3.03 6.87
N VAL A 88 -3.59 -2.61 7.60
CA VAL A 88 -4.88 -3.29 7.67
C VAL A 88 -5.48 -3.58 6.29
N GLY A 89 -5.43 -2.64 5.35
CA GLY A 89 -5.95 -2.88 4.00
C GLY A 89 -5.26 -4.05 3.30
N ALA A 90 -3.93 -4.09 3.35
CA ALA A 90 -3.17 -5.21 2.77
C ALA A 90 -3.40 -6.52 3.54
N SER A 91 -3.45 -6.47 4.87
CA SER A 91 -3.71 -7.66 5.69
C SER A 91 -5.10 -8.24 5.45
N THR A 92 -6.10 -7.39 5.18
CA THR A 92 -7.46 -7.82 4.81
C THR A 92 -7.44 -8.59 3.49
N THR A 93 -6.72 -8.09 2.48
CA THR A 93 -6.54 -8.80 1.20
C THR A 93 -5.78 -10.12 1.39
N ILE A 94 -4.71 -10.13 2.19
CA ILE A 94 -3.92 -11.34 2.47
C ILE A 94 -4.78 -12.40 3.19
N ALA A 95 -5.61 -11.99 4.15
CA ALA A 95 -6.55 -12.91 4.81
C ALA A 95 -7.56 -13.49 3.80
N GLY A 96 -8.11 -12.66 2.92
CA GLY A 96 -8.98 -13.11 1.82
C GLY A 96 -8.27 -14.07 0.87
N TRP A 97 -7.02 -13.79 0.54
CA TRP A 97 -6.21 -14.70 -0.29
C TRP A 97 -6.03 -16.07 0.38
N TYR A 98 -5.70 -16.13 1.68
CA TYR A 98 -5.61 -17.41 2.41
C TYR A 98 -6.93 -18.18 2.38
N MET A 99 -8.05 -17.48 2.59
CA MET A 99 -9.39 -18.11 2.63
C MET A 99 -9.82 -18.61 1.26
N ALA A 100 -9.58 -17.86 0.17
CA ALA A 100 -9.86 -18.32 -1.19
C ALA A 100 -8.91 -19.46 -1.62
N ALA A 101 -7.62 -19.35 -1.31
CA ALA A 101 -6.63 -20.38 -1.65
C ALA A 101 -6.85 -21.70 -0.89
N SER A 102 -7.49 -21.65 0.29
CA SER A 102 -7.88 -22.86 1.05
C SER A 102 -9.04 -23.63 0.42
N GLY A 103 -9.78 -23.00 -0.52
CA GLY A 103 -10.97 -23.56 -1.14
C GLY A 103 -12.26 -23.48 -0.30
N LEU A 104 -12.24 -22.76 0.82
CA LEU A 104 -13.45 -22.57 1.64
C LEU A 104 -14.43 -21.57 1.01
N PHE A 105 -13.93 -20.58 0.27
CA PHE A 105 -14.71 -19.53 -0.36
C PHE A 105 -14.20 -19.31 -1.78
N ASP A 106 -15.11 -19.17 -2.74
CA ASP A 106 -14.76 -18.95 -4.15
C ASP A 106 -14.75 -17.45 -4.52
N THR A 107 -15.64 -16.66 -3.92
CA THR A 107 -15.73 -15.19 -4.15
C THR A 107 -15.69 -14.44 -2.81
N ILE A 108 -14.68 -13.62 -2.63
CA ILE A 108 -14.47 -12.84 -1.40
C ILE A 108 -14.44 -11.36 -1.74
N LEU A 109 -15.28 -10.58 -1.08
CA LEU A 109 -15.20 -9.12 -1.09
C LEU A 109 -14.33 -8.66 0.08
N VAL A 110 -13.21 -8.02 -0.24
CA VAL A 110 -12.37 -7.36 0.76
C VAL A 110 -12.58 -5.85 0.65
N VAL A 111 -12.87 -5.19 1.76
CA VAL A 111 -13.07 -3.74 1.81
C VAL A 111 -12.33 -3.14 2.98
N ALA A 112 -11.63 -2.01 2.75
CA ALA A 112 -10.87 -1.33 3.80
C ALA A 112 -10.91 0.18 3.64
N GLY A 113 -10.96 0.90 4.76
CA GLY A 113 -11.03 2.36 4.77
C GLY A 113 -10.94 2.98 6.13
N ASN A 114 -10.82 4.31 6.17
CA ASN A 114 -10.99 5.15 7.35
C ASN A 114 -11.44 6.56 6.95
N LYS A 115 -12.20 7.19 7.85
CA LYS A 115 -12.53 8.61 7.84
C LYS A 115 -11.72 9.34 8.90
N LEU A 116 -10.49 9.69 8.57
CA LEU A 116 -9.55 10.30 9.52
C LEU A 116 -9.96 11.70 9.98
N GLY A 117 -10.81 12.35 9.22
CA GLY A 117 -11.28 13.72 9.50
C GLY A 117 -12.33 13.83 10.59
N GLU A 118 -12.85 12.73 11.13
CA GLU A 118 -13.96 12.74 12.12
C GLU A 118 -13.46 12.80 13.58
N SER A 119 -12.22 12.41 13.83
CA SER A 119 -11.61 12.40 15.17
C SER A 119 -10.20 12.98 15.17
N SER A 120 -9.52 12.91 16.31
CA SER A 120 -8.13 13.36 16.41
C SER A 120 -7.18 12.30 15.88
N VAL A 121 -6.68 12.48 14.64
CA VAL A 121 -5.75 11.57 13.98
C VAL A 121 -4.49 11.33 14.81
N GLN A 122 -3.89 12.40 15.37
CA GLN A 122 -2.66 12.28 16.17
C GLN A 122 -2.90 11.51 17.45
N LYS A 123 -4.05 11.70 18.11
CA LYS A 123 -4.43 10.91 19.27
C LYS A 123 -4.62 9.44 18.93
N GLY A 124 -5.31 9.14 17.83
CA GLY A 124 -5.44 7.78 17.31
C GLY A 124 -4.09 7.12 17.01
N LEU A 125 -3.19 7.85 16.35
CA LEU A 125 -1.84 7.37 16.04
C LEU A 125 -0.96 7.17 17.28
N SER A 126 -1.14 7.97 18.35
CA SER A 126 -0.38 7.77 19.59
C SER A 126 -0.77 6.49 20.33
N LEU A 127 -2.01 6.01 20.14
CA LEU A 127 -2.51 4.80 20.80
C LEU A 127 -1.96 3.49 20.20
N VAL A 128 -1.32 3.52 19.05
CA VAL A 128 -0.66 2.33 18.48
C VAL A 128 0.65 1.97 19.22
N TYR A 129 1.17 2.88 20.02
CA TYR A 129 2.39 2.64 20.80
C TYR A 129 2.06 1.95 22.13
N SER A 130 3.00 1.12 22.60
CA SER A 130 2.89 0.47 23.91
C SER A 130 2.64 1.49 25.02
N PRO A 131 1.60 1.29 25.84
CA PRO A 131 1.30 2.23 26.95
C PRO A 131 2.40 2.28 28.01
N THR A 132 3.21 1.24 28.11
CA THR A 132 4.27 1.13 29.15
C THR A 132 5.65 1.55 28.67
N MET A 133 5.92 1.49 27.35
CA MET A 133 7.29 1.64 26.85
C MET A 133 7.44 2.68 25.73
N GLY A 134 6.40 3.13 25.10
CA GLY A 134 6.53 3.95 23.90
C GLY A 134 5.61 5.17 23.83
N ARG A 135 4.43 5.09 24.43
CA ARG A 135 3.39 6.13 24.25
C ARG A 135 3.82 7.50 24.77
N ASP A 136 4.52 7.55 25.90
CA ASP A 136 4.98 8.81 26.49
C ASP A 136 6.08 9.50 25.68
N PHE A 137 6.79 8.76 24.83
CA PHE A 137 7.86 9.27 23.96
C PHE A 137 7.39 9.52 22.52
N ALA A 138 6.27 8.94 22.13
CA ALA A 138 5.79 9.00 20.76
C ALA A 138 4.82 10.16 20.57
N ALA A 139 5.30 11.26 20.00
CA ALA A 139 4.47 12.40 19.61
C ALA A 139 3.78 12.21 18.25
N GLY A 140 3.24 10.99 17.99
CA GLY A 140 2.59 10.63 16.73
C GLY A 140 3.55 10.15 15.63
N ALA A 141 3.01 9.83 14.45
CA ALA A 141 3.77 9.25 13.33
C ALA A 141 4.91 10.15 12.81
N PRO A 142 4.75 11.49 12.67
CA PRO A 142 5.82 12.34 12.18
C PRO A 142 7.09 12.26 13.03
N SER A 143 6.96 12.28 14.35
CA SER A 143 8.11 12.21 15.27
C SER A 143 8.78 10.84 15.25
N ALA A 144 8.00 9.77 15.20
CA ALA A 144 8.54 8.40 15.15
C ALA A 144 9.35 8.16 13.87
N VAL A 145 8.80 8.55 12.72
CA VAL A 145 9.49 8.39 11.44
C VAL A 145 10.66 9.37 11.31
N ALA A 146 10.59 10.56 11.92
CA ALA A 146 11.71 11.49 11.99
C ALA A 146 12.89 10.88 12.77
N ASN A 147 12.62 10.23 13.89
CA ASN A 147 13.65 9.51 14.66
C ASN A 147 14.27 8.38 13.84
N GLN A 148 13.45 7.54 13.18
CA GLN A 148 13.94 6.52 12.26
C GLN A 148 14.86 7.10 11.20
N THR A 149 14.41 8.18 10.57
CA THR A 149 15.16 8.85 9.49
C THR A 149 16.47 9.43 9.99
N ARG A 150 16.49 10.03 11.19
CA ARG A 150 17.73 10.56 11.77
C ARG A 150 18.73 9.44 12.07
N ILE A 151 18.28 8.31 12.61
CA ILE A 151 19.11 7.14 12.84
C ILE A 151 19.67 6.61 11.51
N TYR A 152 18.84 6.51 10.49
CA TYR A 152 19.24 6.08 9.15
C TYR A 152 20.28 7.03 8.54
N MET A 153 20.06 8.35 8.57
CA MET A 153 21.02 9.34 8.06
C MET A 153 22.35 9.34 8.83
N ASN A 154 22.32 9.09 10.14
CA ASN A 154 23.55 9.00 10.94
C ASN A 154 24.37 7.74 10.55
N LYS A 155 23.70 6.62 10.29
CA LYS A 155 24.34 5.39 9.82
C LYS A 155 24.85 5.49 8.39
N TYR A 156 24.08 6.18 7.54
CA TYR A 156 24.35 6.35 6.11
C TYR A 156 24.38 7.85 5.74
N PRO A 157 25.52 8.55 5.95
CA PRO A 157 25.62 10.00 5.72
C PRO A 157 25.45 10.43 4.25
N VAL A 158 25.42 9.48 3.33
CA VAL A 158 25.08 9.71 1.93
C VAL A 158 23.60 10.05 1.71
N ALA A 159 22.71 9.68 2.65
CA ALA A 159 21.31 10.07 2.63
C ALA A 159 21.17 11.55 3.00
N LYS A 160 20.51 12.33 2.15
CA LYS A 160 20.41 13.80 2.25
C LYS A 160 18.97 14.27 2.10
N GLU A 161 18.69 15.49 2.56
CA GLU A 161 17.37 16.13 2.43
C GLU A 161 16.99 16.37 0.96
N GLU A 162 17.97 16.56 0.08
CA GLU A 162 17.76 16.68 -1.37
C GLU A 162 17.14 15.41 -1.98
N HIS A 163 17.46 14.23 -1.44
CA HIS A 163 16.79 12.99 -1.86
C HIS A 163 15.31 13.01 -1.47
N PHE A 164 14.98 13.51 -0.27
CA PHE A 164 13.58 13.65 0.16
C PHE A 164 12.82 14.63 -0.72
N ALA A 165 13.41 15.78 -1.03
CA ALA A 165 12.81 16.77 -1.91
C ALA A 165 12.54 16.21 -3.32
N ARG A 166 13.48 15.46 -3.87
CA ARG A 166 13.34 14.79 -5.17
C ARG A 166 12.23 13.75 -5.17
N ILE A 167 12.18 12.91 -4.14
CA ILE A 167 11.12 11.91 -3.95
C ILE A 167 9.75 12.61 -3.84
N GLY A 168 9.63 13.60 -2.95
CA GLY A 168 8.38 14.34 -2.75
C GLY A 168 7.89 15.01 -4.04
N THR A 169 8.79 15.61 -4.81
CA THR A 169 8.48 16.20 -6.11
C THR A 169 8.01 15.15 -7.10
N MET A 170 8.70 14.01 -7.19
CA MET A 170 8.36 12.91 -8.09
C MET A 170 6.96 12.35 -7.78
N MET A 171 6.66 12.07 -6.51
CA MET A 171 5.36 11.52 -6.10
C MET A 171 4.21 12.48 -6.39
N ARG A 172 4.37 13.77 -6.10
CA ARG A 172 3.34 14.78 -6.40
C ARG A 172 3.09 14.94 -7.90
N LYS A 173 4.14 14.82 -8.74
CA LYS A 173 4.00 14.82 -10.19
C LYS A 173 3.27 13.57 -10.69
N ASN A 174 3.60 12.39 -10.19
CA ASN A 174 2.88 11.16 -10.51
C ASN A 174 1.39 11.27 -10.15
N ALA A 175 1.07 11.87 -9.00
CA ALA A 175 -0.30 12.08 -8.54
C ALA A 175 -1.17 12.94 -9.47
N LEU A 176 -0.59 13.78 -10.32
CA LEU A 176 -1.36 14.58 -11.29
C LEU A 176 -2.19 13.69 -12.22
N ASN A 177 -1.64 12.53 -12.57
CA ASN A 177 -2.27 11.55 -13.46
C ASN A 177 -3.24 10.59 -12.74
N ASN A 178 -3.36 10.69 -11.41
CA ASN A 178 -4.27 9.83 -10.64
C ASN A 178 -5.57 10.55 -10.34
N PRO A 179 -6.73 10.11 -10.89
CA PRO A 179 -8.02 10.77 -10.65
C PRO A 179 -8.43 10.75 -9.18
N ASN A 180 -7.99 9.73 -8.43
CA ASN A 180 -8.35 9.54 -7.02
C ASN A 180 -7.42 10.25 -6.04
N ALA A 181 -6.28 10.79 -6.48
CA ALA A 181 -5.35 11.47 -5.57
C ALA A 181 -5.93 12.78 -5.02
N GLN A 182 -5.72 13.00 -3.72
CA GLN A 182 -6.14 14.23 -3.03
C GLN A 182 -5.18 15.38 -3.31
N LEU A 183 -3.88 15.14 -3.14
CA LEU A 183 -2.87 16.19 -3.16
C LEU A 183 -2.22 16.28 -4.55
N LYS A 184 -2.79 17.14 -5.39
CA LYS A 184 -2.31 17.43 -6.74
C LYS A 184 -1.66 18.81 -6.76
N LEU A 185 -0.32 18.86 -6.85
CA LEU A 185 0.48 20.08 -6.79
C LEU A 185 1.26 20.26 -8.09
N PRO A 186 0.68 20.87 -9.15
CA PRO A 186 1.36 21.02 -10.44
C PRO A 186 2.61 21.90 -10.39
N GLN A 187 2.68 22.83 -9.43
CA GLN A 187 3.80 23.78 -9.27
C GLN A 187 4.90 23.25 -8.34
N ILE A 188 4.86 21.96 -7.95
CA ILE A 188 5.84 21.39 -7.05
C ILE A 188 7.25 21.33 -7.66
N THR A 189 8.24 21.79 -6.90
CA THR A 189 9.67 21.73 -7.25
C THR A 189 10.50 21.24 -6.08
N GLU A 190 11.71 20.74 -6.32
CA GLU A 190 12.65 20.34 -5.26
C GLU A 190 12.99 21.54 -4.36
N GLU A 191 13.14 22.73 -4.94
CA GLU A 191 13.39 23.97 -4.20
C GLU A 191 12.22 24.33 -3.27
N LEU A 192 10.98 24.23 -3.78
CA LEU A 192 9.80 24.44 -2.93
C LEU A 192 9.77 23.47 -1.75
N MET A 193 10.08 22.19 -1.99
CA MET A 193 10.15 21.17 -0.93
C MET A 193 11.17 21.56 0.14
N LEU A 194 12.38 21.99 -0.25
CA LEU A 194 13.47 22.36 0.66
C LEU A 194 13.23 23.66 1.43
N ASN A 195 12.33 24.52 0.94
CA ASN A 195 11.99 25.80 1.57
C ASN A 195 10.73 25.76 2.44
N MET A 196 10.05 24.59 2.52
CA MET A 196 8.87 24.45 3.39
C MET A 196 9.26 24.49 4.87
N SER A 197 8.29 24.88 5.71
CA SER A 197 8.45 24.87 7.18
C SER A 197 8.71 23.45 7.70
N TRP A 198 9.48 23.37 8.77
CA TRP A 198 9.74 22.13 9.50
C TRP A 198 8.46 21.56 10.11
N LEU A 199 8.22 20.27 9.90
CA LEU A 199 7.18 19.50 10.58
C LEU A 199 7.78 18.78 11.80
N SER A 200 8.83 18.01 11.59
CA SER A 200 9.60 17.30 12.62
C SER A 200 10.95 16.95 12.01
N THR A 201 12.04 17.61 12.43
CA THR A 201 13.36 17.46 11.82
C THR A 201 13.80 15.99 11.72
N PRO A 202 14.20 15.48 10.53
CA PRO A 202 14.58 16.21 9.31
C PRO A 202 13.47 16.44 8.28
N PHE A 203 12.19 16.36 8.65
CA PHE A 203 11.07 16.53 7.72
C PHE A 203 10.52 17.93 7.69
N ARG A 204 10.27 18.38 6.48
CA ARG A 204 9.45 19.55 6.20
C ARG A 204 7.98 19.13 5.96
N LEU A 205 7.09 20.09 5.89
CA LEU A 205 5.65 19.84 5.79
C LEU A 205 5.28 18.90 4.64
N LEU A 206 5.87 19.10 3.45
CA LEU A 206 5.58 18.29 2.27
C LEU A 206 6.37 16.97 2.21
N ASP A 207 7.23 16.67 3.18
CA ASP A 207 7.82 15.34 3.33
C ASP A 207 6.84 14.31 3.89
N SER A 208 5.70 14.75 4.42
CA SER A 208 4.66 13.87 4.95
C SER A 208 3.45 13.77 4.01
N CYS A 209 2.71 12.68 4.18
CA CYS A 209 1.41 12.49 3.54
C CYS A 209 0.33 13.40 4.12
N PRO A 210 -0.75 13.70 3.36
CA PRO A 210 -1.93 14.36 3.90
C PRO A 210 -2.72 13.42 4.81
N THR A 211 -3.63 13.99 5.60
CA THR A 211 -4.74 13.26 6.22
C THR A 211 -5.87 13.14 5.20
N SER A 212 -6.47 11.96 5.07
CA SER A 212 -7.52 11.73 4.05
C SER A 212 -8.61 10.79 4.56
N ASP A 213 -9.82 10.98 4.02
CA ASP A 213 -10.90 10.01 4.05
C ASP A 213 -10.86 9.21 2.75
N ALA A 214 -10.81 7.89 2.83
CA ALA A 214 -10.79 7.00 1.68
C ALA A 214 -11.20 5.57 2.04
N ALA A 215 -11.80 4.88 1.06
CA ALA A 215 -12.04 3.45 1.09
C ALA A 215 -11.60 2.80 -0.23
N CYS A 216 -11.21 1.54 -0.15
CA CYS A 216 -10.88 0.69 -1.28
C CYS A 216 -11.48 -0.69 -1.05
N ALA A 217 -11.94 -1.32 -2.12
CA ALA A 217 -12.42 -2.70 -2.10
C ALA A 217 -11.89 -3.48 -3.30
N MET A 218 -11.74 -4.78 -3.13
CA MET A 218 -11.40 -5.68 -4.22
C MET A 218 -12.23 -6.95 -4.13
N VAL A 219 -12.54 -7.53 -5.29
CA VAL A 219 -13.10 -8.87 -5.41
C VAL A 219 -11.98 -9.85 -5.67
N LEU A 220 -11.85 -10.85 -4.79
CA LEU A 220 -10.92 -11.97 -4.93
C LEU A 220 -11.71 -13.19 -5.35
N GLN A 221 -11.29 -13.85 -6.42
CA GLN A 221 -11.89 -15.09 -6.88
C GLN A 221 -10.88 -16.25 -6.90
N SER A 222 -11.35 -17.42 -6.47
CA SER A 222 -10.60 -18.67 -6.60
C SER A 222 -10.32 -18.96 -8.07
N GLU A 223 -9.29 -19.76 -8.36
CA GLU A 223 -8.92 -20.20 -9.71
C GLU A 223 -10.13 -20.71 -10.51
N LYS A 224 -11.00 -21.49 -9.84
CA LYS A 224 -12.20 -22.07 -10.44
C LYS A 224 -13.15 -21.03 -11.07
N LEU A 225 -13.30 -19.87 -10.45
CA LEU A 225 -14.13 -18.78 -10.97
C LEU A 225 -13.30 -17.81 -11.82
N ALA A 226 -12.10 -17.47 -11.38
CA ALA A 226 -11.23 -16.56 -12.10
C ALA A 226 -10.89 -17.03 -13.52
N ASP A 227 -10.76 -18.33 -13.75
CA ASP A 227 -10.52 -18.89 -15.10
C ASP A 227 -11.68 -18.65 -16.06
N LYS A 228 -12.90 -18.43 -15.56
CA LYS A 228 -14.09 -18.11 -16.36
C LYS A 228 -14.21 -16.62 -16.68
N VAL A 229 -13.44 -15.78 -16.02
CA VAL A 229 -13.44 -14.33 -16.25
C VAL A 229 -12.57 -14.03 -17.47
N GLU A 230 -13.18 -13.57 -18.57
CA GLU A 230 -12.45 -13.21 -19.80
C GLU A 230 -11.76 -11.85 -19.69
N ARG A 231 -12.23 -10.95 -18.80
CA ARG A 231 -11.66 -9.63 -18.59
C ARG A 231 -10.25 -9.69 -17.99
N PRO A 232 -9.41 -8.65 -18.21
CA PRO A 232 -8.11 -8.55 -17.54
C PRO A 232 -8.25 -8.66 -16.02
N LYS A 233 -7.41 -9.48 -15.41
CA LYS A 233 -7.34 -9.76 -13.99
C LYS A 233 -5.89 -9.82 -13.54
N ALA A 234 -5.64 -9.71 -12.25
CA ALA A 234 -4.29 -9.80 -11.69
C ALA A 234 -4.20 -11.01 -10.75
N TRP A 235 -3.24 -11.89 -10.98
CA TRP A 235 -3.04 -13.09 -10.18
C TRP A 235 -2.14 -12.78 -8.97
N ILE A 236 -2.58 -13.17 -7.79
CA ILE A 236 -1.79 -13.07 -6.56
C ILE A 236 -0.87 -14.29 -6.50
N GLN A 237 0.44 -14.05 -6.56
CA GLN A 237 1.45 -15.10 -6.63
C GLN A 237 2.07 -15.44 -5.28
N ALA A 238 2.28 -14.42 -4.45
CA ALA A 238 2.80 -14.58 -3.10
C ALA A 238 2.37 -13.42 -2.22
N CYS A 239 2.15 -13.71 -0.94
CA CYS A 239 1.87 -12.72 0.11
C CYS A 239 2.67 -13.04 1.36
N SER A 240 3.09 -12.00 2.05
CA SER A 240 3.71 -12.14 3.37
C SER A 240 3.33 -10.95 4.26
N ALA A 241 3.01 -11.24 5.52
CA ALA A 241 2.81 -10.26 6.58
C ALA A 241 3.73 -10.61 7.74
N VAL A 242 4.59 -9.70 8.14
CA VAL A 242 5.59 -9.92 9.20
C VAL A 242 5.54 -8.77 10.19
N SER A 243 5.60 -9.10 11.47
CA SER A 243 5.72 -8.12 12.55
C SER A 243 7.14 -8.11 13.12
N ASP A 244 7.65 -6.93 13.34
CA ASP A 244 8.83 -6.71 14.18
C ASP A 244 8.46 -6.74 15.67
N GLY A 245 9.44 -6.69 16.56
CA GLY A 245 9.21 -6.61 18.01
C GLY A 245 8.47 -5.31 18.40
N VAL A 246 7.59 -5.41 19.40
CA VAL A 246 6.84 -4.25 19.91
C VAL A 246 7.73 -3.24 20.64
N ASN A 247 8.83 -3.69 21.22
CA ASN A 247 9.70 -2.83 22.01
C ASN A 247 10.47 -1.86 21.12
N TYR A 248 10.09 -0.58 21.23
CA TYR A 248 10.66 0.52 20.47
C TYR A 248 12.18 0.64 20.66
N LEU A 249 12.70 0.35 21.84
CA LEU A 249 14.11 0.53 22.20
C LEU A 249 15.03 -0.62 21.74
N ASN A 250 14.48 -1.79 21.40
CA ASN A 250 15.25 -2.98 21.06
C ASN A 250 15.37 -3.24 19.54
N ARG A 251 14.94 -2.27 18.72
CA ARG A 251 15.02 -2.40 17.26
C ARG A 251 16.10 -1.49 16.69
N ASP A 252 16.82 -1.96 15.69
CA ASP A 252 17.63 -1.11 14.82
C ASP A 252 16.69 -0.39 13.83
N TRP A 253 16.42 0.86 14.08
CA TRP A 253 15.52 1.68 13.28
C TRP A 253 16.06 1.99 11.88
N SER A 254 17.35 1.82 11.63
CA SER A 254 17.92 1.95 10.30
C SER A 254 17.71 0.73 9.41
N GLU A 255 17.27 -0.39 10.01
CA GLU A 255 17.14 -1.69 9.33
C GLU A 255 15.67 -2.16 9.38
N PRO A 256 14.94 -2.19 8.26
CA PRO A 256 13.56 -2.66 8.23
C PRO A 256 13.51 -4.20 8.20
N VAL A 257 13.89 -4.86 9.31
CA VAL A 257 14.06 -6.32 9.40
C VAL A 257 12.79 -7.07 9.01
N ALA A 258 11.63 -6.64 9.53
CA ALA A 258 10.35 -7.28 9.19
C ALA A 258 10.02 -7.13 7.69
N LEU A 259 10.34 -5.99 7.06
CA LEU A 259 10.16 -5.81 5.63
C LEU A 259 11.08 -6.72 4.81
N LYS A 260 12.37 -6.79 5.17
CA LYS A 260 13.34 -7.70 4.53
C LYS A 260 12.84 -9.16 4.59
N LYS A 261 12.31 -9.57 5.74
CA LYS A 261 11.76 -10.92 5.90
C LYS A 261 10.49 -11.14 5.08
N ALA A 262 9.58 -10.16 5.05
CA ALA A 262 8.36 -10.24 4.23
C ALA A 262 8.69 -10.33 2.74
N ALA A 263 9.65 -9.53 2.27
CA ALA A 263 10.13 -9.55 0.89
C ALA A 263 10.78 -10.89 0.54
N ALA A 264 11.70 -11.39 1.37
CA ALA A 264 12.35 -12.67 1.17
C ALA A 264 11.35 -13.82 1.06
N ASN A 265 10.36 -13.89 1.97
CA ASN A 265 9.32 -14.92 1.92
C ASN A 265 8.56 -14.91 0.57
N CYS A 266 8.25 -13.72 0.04
CA CYS A 266 7.57 -13.61 -1.26
C CYS A 266 8.50 -13.95 -2.41
N TYR A 267 9.74 -13.49 -2.37
CA TYR A 267 10.72 -13.72 -3.44
C TYR A 267 11.09 -15.20 -3.56
N ASP A 268 11.32 -15.88 -2.43
CA ASP A 268 11.59 -17.31 -2.39
C ASP A 268 10.43 -18.13 -2.98
N ALA A 269 9.20 -17.73 -2.66
CA ALA A 269 8.00 -18.42 -3.15
C ALA A 269 7.84 -18.37 -4.68
N VAL A 270 8.37 -17.33 -5.35
CA VAL A 270 8.19 -17.11 -6.79
C VAL A 270 9.48 -17.12 -7.60
N GLY A 271 10.64 -17.26 -6.95
CA GLY A 271 11.95 -17.32 -7.62
C GLY A 271 12.49 -15.95 -8.03
N ILE A 272 12.18 -14.88 -7.30
CA ILE A 272 12.81 -13.56 -7.49
C ILE A 272 14.16 -13.54 -6.77
N THR A 273 15.24 -13.28 -7.51
CA THR A 273 16.60 -13.17 -6.98
C THR A 273 17.21 -11.79 -7.14
N LYS A 274 16.70 -11.02 -8.11
CA LYS A 274 17.10 -9.64 -8.42
C LYS A 274 15.87 -8.78 -8.61
N PRO A 275 15.21 -8.31 -7.52
CA PRO A 275 13.91 -7.65 -7.61
C PRO A 275 13.92 -6.40 -8.51
N ILE A 276 14.97 -5.59 -8.49
CA ILE A 276 15.12 -4.39 -9.35
C ILE A 276 15.11 -4.73 -10.85
N ASP A 277 15.49 -5.95 -11.23
CA ASP A 277 15.54 -6.41 -12.63
C ASP A 277 14.26 -7.18 -13.03
N GLN A 278 13.67 -7.92 -12.09
CA GLN A 278 12.58 -8.86 -12.36
C GLN A 278 11.18 -8.26 -12.17
N LEU A 279 11.05 -7.20 -11.36
CA LEU A 279 9.80 -6.46 -11.22
C LEU A 279 9.68 -5.41 -12.32
N ASP A 280 8.43 -5.09 -12.70
CA ASP A 280 8.11 -4.07 -13.71
C ASP A 280 7.50 -2.80 -13.10
N VAL A 281 6.90 -2.92 -11.93
CA VAL A 281 6.31 -1.82 -11.16
C VAL A 281 6.29 -2.17 -9.68
N ALA A 282 6.40 -1.17 -8.84
CA ALA A 282 6.17 -1.31 -7.40
C ALA A 282 5.28 -0.18 -6.88
N GLU A 283 4.39 -0.50 -5.96
CA GLU A 283 3.62 0.44 -5.16
C GLU A 283 3.96 0.23 -3.68
N ILE A 284 4.63 1.20 -3.09
CA ILE A 284 5.07 1.15 -1.69
C ILE A 284 4.28 2.13 -0.83
N TYR A 285 4.14 1.82 0.43
CA TYR A 285 3.49 2.69 1.42
C TYR A 285 4.48 3.74 1.93
N ASP A 286 4.48 4.89 1.32
CA ASP A 286 5.37 6.02 1.52
C ASP A 286 4.67 7.18 2.24
N ALA A 287 4.37 7.01 3.53
CA ALA A 287 3.77 8.11 4.30
C ALA A 287 4.73 9.28 4.50
N PHE A 288 6.03 9.04 4.38
CA PHE A 288 7.10 10.06 4.45
C PHE A 288 8.16 9.80 3.36
N THR A 289 8.77 10.88 2.87
CA THR A 289 9.72 10.81 1.75
C THR A 289 10.93 9.91 2.04
N SER A 290 11.48 9.94 3.25
CA SER A 290 12.62 9.09 3.64
C SER A 290 12.34 7.59 3.57
N GLN A 291 11.07 7.20 3.66
CA GLN A 291 10.68 5.79 3.60
C GLN A 291 10.97 5.16 2.25
N HIS A 292 11.05 5.95 1.17
CA HIS A 292 11.54 5.44 -0.10
C HIS A 292 12.96 4.87 0.03
N LEU A 293 13.87 5.58 0.70
CA LEU A 293 15.24 5.09 0.86
C LEU A 293 15.26 3.78 1.66
N ILE A 294 14.63 3.79 2.83
CA ILE A 294 14.64 2.66 3.75
C ILE A 294 13.89 1.44 3.18
N TRP A 295 12.73 1.69 2.52
CA TRP A 295 11.95 0.59 1.93
C TRP A 295 12.59 0.02 0.67
N TYR A 296 13.26 0.82 -0.15
CA TYR A 296 13.99 0.32 -1.32
C TYR A 296 15.09 -0.67 -0.92
N GLU A 297 15.83 -0.34 0.14
CA GLU A 297 16.86 -1.22 0.71
C GLU A 297 16.24 -2.46 1.37
N GLY A 298 15.12 -2.26 2.10
CA GLY A 298 14.37 -3.37 2.70
C GLY A 298 13.75 -4.34 1.70
N LEU A 299 13.39 -3.84 0.51
CA LEU A 299 12.87 -4.64 -0.61
C LEU A 299 13.99 -5.20 -1.51
N GLY A 300 15.26 -4.93 -1.20
CA GLY A 300 16.40 -5.42 -1.98
C GLY A 300 16.53 -4.80 -3.36
N PHE A 301 16.02 -3.57 -3.57
CA PHE A 301 16.20 -2.86 -4.85
C PHE A 301 17.62 -2.32 -5.01
N CYS A 302 18.33 -2.13 -3.92
CA CYS A 302 19.74 -1.77 -3.84
C CYS A 302 20.35 -2.23 -2.51
N GLU A 303 21.67 -2.10 -2.38
CA GLU A 303 22.38 -2.37 -1.14
C GLU A 303 22.07 -1.31 -0.06
N PRO A 304 22.22 -1.65 1.23
CA PRO A 304 22.01 -0.71 2.34
C PRO A 304 22.85 0.56 2.21
N GLY A 305 22.23 1.73 2.45
CA GLY A 305 22.85 3.04 2.30
C GLY A 305 23.00 3.52 0.85
N ARG A 306 22.51 2.75 -0.13
CA ARG A 306 22.70 3.07 -1.56
C ARG A 306 21.46 3.60 -2.27
N ALA A 307 20.31 3.63 -1.62
CA ALA A 307 19.06 4.05 -2.27
C ALA A 307 19.12 5.48 -2.82
N GLY A 308 19.72 6.43 -2.09
CA GLY A 308 19.91 7.81 -2.56
C GLY A 308 20.68 7.88 -3.88
N PRO A 309 21.98 7.51 -3.89
CA PRO A 309 22.82 7.62 -5.07
C PRO A 309 22.41 6.68 -6.21
N ASP A 310 22.01 5.44 -5.92
CA ASP A 310 21.80 4.44 -6.99
C ASP A 310 20.39 4.51 -7.60
N LEU A 311 19.38 4.94 -6.84
CA LEU A 311 18.00 4.91 -7.29
C LEU A 311 17.39 6.31 -7.48
N ILE A 312 17.65 7.23 -6.56
CA ILE A 312 17.04 8.56 -6.60
C ILE A 312 17.82 9.51 -7.52
N GLU A 313 19.16 9.60 -7.38
CA GLU A 313 20.00 10.46 -8.21
C GLU A 313 19.99 10.02 -9.67
N THR A 314 19.99 8.72 -9.93
CA THR A 314 19.93 8.12 -11.27
C THR A 314 18.51 8.12 -11.87
N ARG A 315 17.47 8.47 -11.09
CA ARG A 315 16.07 8.37 -11.48
C ARG A 315 15.60 6.95 -11.84
N ALA A 316 16.28 5.92 -11.32
CA ALA A 316 15.96 4.52 -11.62
C ALA A 316 14.53 4.12 -11.23
N THR A 317 13.91 4.83 -10.26
CA THR A 317 12.55 4.58 -9.78
C THR A 317 11.51 5.58 -10.32
N SER A 318 11.87 6.44 -11.28
CA SER A 318 10.93 7.32 -11.96
C SER A 318 10.03 6.54 -12.93
N MET A 319 8.97 7.18 -13.44
CA MET A 319 8.02 6.57 -14.40
C MET A 319 8.70 5.95 -15.63
N THR A 320 9.82 6.50 -16.06
CA THR A 320 10.62 6.02 -17.22
C THR A 320 11.90 5.32 -16.79
N GLY A 321 12.07 5.11 -15.49
CA GLY A 321 13.24 4.46 -14.91
C GLY A 321 13.22 2.94 -15.05
N LYS A 322 14.21 2.32 -14.44
CA LYS A 322 14.40 0.86 -14.47
C LYS A 322 13.25 0.10 -13.78
N LEU A 323 12.80 0.60 -12.63
CA LEU A 323 11.66 0.10 -11.87
C LEU A 323 10.78 1.28 -11.43
N PRO A 324 9.72 1.62 -12.17
CA PRO A 324 8.78 2.64 -11.74
C PRO A 324 8.17 2.34 -10.38
N VAL A 325 8.29 3.29 -9.44
CA VAL A 325 7.72 3.16 -8.10
C VAL A 325 6.66 4.22 -7.87
N ASN A 326 5.53 3.80 -7.31
CA ASN A 326 4.38 4.65 -7.03
C ASN A 326 3.92 5.49 -8.26
N PRO A 327 3.60 4.86 -9.40
CA PRO A 327 2.96 5.57 -10.52
C PRO A 327 1.70 6.32 -10.09
N SER A 328 1.02 5.83 -9.06
CA SER A 328 -0.18 6.43 -8.49
C SER A 328 0.05 7.75 -7.73
N GLY A 329 1.30 8.09 -7.44
CA GLY A 329 1.70 9.20 -6.56
C GLY A 329 1.83 8.80 -5.09
N GLY A 330 1.65 7.52 -4.77
CA GLY A 330 1.89 6.96 -3.44
C GLY A 330 0.94 7.45 -2.36
N VAL A 331 1.25 7.07 -1.14
CA VAL A 331 0.58 7.54 0.08
C VAL A 331 0.91 9.01 0.34
N LEU A 332 2.07 9.49 -0.10
CA LEU A 332 2.45 10.91 -0.05
C LEU A 332 1.41 11.83 -0.70
N SER A 333 0.60 11.34 -1.62
CA SER A 333 -0.44 12.13 -2.28
C SER A 333 -1.86 11.83 -1.80
N ASN A 334 -2.05 10.75 -1.03
CA ASN A 334 -3.33 10.40 -0.41
C ASN A 334 -3.15 9.36 0.69
N ASN A 335 -3.69 9.60 1.88
CA ASN A 335 -3.54 8.68 3.00
C ASN A 335 -4.82 8.52 3.82
N GLY A 336 -5.64 7.57 3.45
CA GLY A 336 -6.82 7.12 4.22
C GLY A 336 -6.51 5.93 5.11
N ILE A 337 -5.34 5.88 5.72
CA ILE A 337 -4.74 4.82 6.56
C ILE A 337 -5.29 3.40 6.28
N GLY A 338 -6.53 3.09 6.68
CA GLY A 338 -7.13 1.77 6.49
C GLY A 338 -7.16 1.32 5.03
N ALA A 339 -7.42 2.23 4.09
CA ALA A 339 -7.42 1.95 2.66
C ALA A 339 -6.01 1.91 2.05
N SER A 340 -5.05 2.68 2.60
CA SER A 340 -3.81 3.02 1.89
C SER A 340 -3.00 1.81 1.43
N ALA A 341 -2.87 0.77 2.25
CA ALA A 341 -2.15 -0.43 1.89
C ALA A 341 -2.91 -1.28 0.85
N MET A 342 -4.25 -1.33 0.89
CA MET A 342 -5.07 -2.00 -0.14
C MET A 342 -4.99 -1.25 -1.47
N ILE A 343 -4.99 0.09 -1.44
CA ILE A 343 -4.81 0.91 -2.64
C ILE A 343 -3.48 0.59 -3.33
N ARG A 344 -2.39 0.31 -2.60
CA ARG A 344 -1.11 -0.12 -3.21
C ARG A 344 -1.28 -1.43 -4.00
N GLN A 345 -2.03 -2.38 -3.45
CA GLN A 345 -2.34 -3.65 -4.12
C GLN A 345 -3.25 -3.44 -5.34
N ALA A 346 -4.29 -2.62 -5.19
CA ALA A 346 -5.21 -2.27 -6.26
C ALA A 346 -4.49 -1.55 -7.43
N GLU A 347 -3.59 -0.60 -7.13
CA GLU A 347 -2.83 0.12 -8.15
C GLU A 347 -1.89 -0.82 -8.93
N VAL A 348 -1.21 -1.76 -8.27
CA VAL A 348 -0.42 -2.80 -8.97
C VAL A 348 -1.33 -3.67 -9.85
N ALA A 349 -2.49 -4.07 -9.34
CA ALA A 349 -3.44 -4.86 -10.13
C ALA A 349 -3.94 -4.08 -11.36
N LEU A 350 -4.27 -2.78 -11.22
CA LEU A 350 -4.65 -1.93 -12.35
C LEU A 350 -3.54 -1.81 -13.39
N GLN A 351 -2.27 -1.73 -12.98
CA GLN A 351 -1.13 -1.73 -13.89
C GLN A 351 -1.04 -3.04 -14.69
N LEU A 352 -1.19 -4.18 -14.03
CA LEU A 352 -1.17 -5.51 -14.66
C LEU A 352 -2.35 -5.72 -15.61
N MET A 353 -3.50 -5.18 -15.28
CA MET A 353 -4.71 -5.22 -16.12
C MET A 353 -4.66 -4.26 -17.31
N GLY A 354 -3.66 -3.36 -17.40
CA GLY A 354 -3.61 -2.30 -18.42
C GLY A 354 -4.68 -1.21 -18.22
N ARG A 355 -5.16 -1.01 -16.99
CA ARG A 355 -6.28 -0.15 -16.63
C ARG A 355 -5.89 1.05 -15.76
N ALA A 356 -4.62 1.35 -15.65
CA ALA A 356 -4.13 2.46 -14.82
C ALA A 356 -4.30 3.85 -15.47
N GLY A 357 -4.86 3.95 -16.69
CA GLY A 357 -5.07 5.23 -17.39
C GLY A 357 -3.75 5.98 -17.63
N ASP A 358 -3.74 7.30 -17.41
CA ASP A 358 -2.57 8.17 -17.69
C ASP A 358 -1.33 7.84 -16.83
N ARG A 359 -1.48 7.02 -15.78
CA ARG A 359 -0.37 6.53 -14.94
C ARG A 359 0.11 5.12 -15.33
N GLN A 360 -0.37 4.60 -16.47
CA GLN A 360 -0.01 3.26 -16.93
C GLN A 360 1.48 3.17 -17.28
N VAL A 361 2.17 2.23 -16.64
CA VAL A 361 3.52 1.81 -17.05
C VAL A 361 3.39 0.83 -18.22
N PRO A 362 4.08 1.05 -19.34
CA PRO A 362 3.95 0.17 -20.50
C PRO A 362 4.45 -1.25 -20.24
N GLY A 363 3.62 -2.24 -20.56
CA GLY A 363 3.99 -3.66 -20.61
C GLY A 363 4.32 -4.28 -19.24
N VAL A 364 3.61 -3.90 -18.19
CA VAL A 364 3.74 -4.51 -16.85
C VAL A 364 3.28 -5.95 -16.89
N GLU A 365 4.12 -6.86 -16.43
CA GLU A 365 3.86 -8.29 -16.31
C GLU A 365 3.93 -8.78 -14.85
N VAL A 366 4.83 -8.18 -14.04
CA VAL A 366 5.03 -8.52 -12.63
C VAL A 366 5.14 -7.25 -11.79
N GLY A 367 4.39 -7.20 -10.69
CA GLY A 367 4.38 -6.06 -9.79
C GLY A 367 4.45 -6.43 -8.32
N LEU A 368 4.91 -5.48 -7.51
CA LEU A 368 5.02 -5.60 -6.06
C LEU A 368 4.19 -4.52 -5.38
N ALA A 369 3.41 -4.90 -4.37
CA ALA A 369 2.77 -4.00 -3.43
C ALA A 369 3.33 -4.18 -2.02
N GLN A 370 3.65 -3.06 -1.35
CA GLN A 370 4.16 -3.07 0.02
C GLN A 370 3.30 -2.20 0.93
N GLY A 371 3.10 -2.63 2.18
CA GLY A 371 2.45 -1.86 3.23
C GLY A 371 3.22 -1.89 4.55
N TRP A 372 3.04 -0.85 5.37
CA TRP A 372 3.56 -0.82 6.72
C TRP A 372 2.55 -0.21 7.70
N GLY A 373 2.71 -0.49 8.99
CA GLY A 373 1.81 0.01 10.02
C GLY A 373 2.28 -0.24 11.45
N GLY A 374 1.40 0.10 12.39
CA GLY A 374 1.73 0.08 13.81
C GLY A 374 2.82 1.11 14.15
N ALA A 375 3.65 0.82 15.12
CA ALA A 375 4.85 1.60 15.45
C ALA A 375 6.01 1.26 14.48
N ILE A 376 5.77 1.32 13.16
CA ILE A 376 6.71 0.90 12.10
C ILE A 376 7.12 -0.58 12.26
N GLN A 377 6.23 -1.42 12.75
CA GLN A 377 6.55 -2.81 13.08
C GLN A 377 5.92 -3.83 12.13
N PHE A 378 4.72 -3.56 11.59
CA PHE A 378 4.08 -4.46 10.65
C PHE A 378 4.46 -4.12 9.23
N HIS A 379 4.87 -5.14 8.46
CA HIS A 379 5.14 -5.00 7.04
C HIS A 379 4.44 -6.09 6.25
N THR A 380 3.89 -5.72 5.11
CA THR A 380 3.27 -6.63 4.15
C THR A 380 3.94 -6.49 2.80
N VAL A 381 4.11 -7.60 2.11
CA VAL A 381 4.55 -7.64 0.71
C VAL A 381 3.62 -8.57 -0.06
N MET A 382 3.23 -8.17 -1.26
CA MET A 382 2.45 -8.98 -2.18
C MET A 382 3.08 -8.90 -3.56
N ILE A 383 3.24 -10.06 -4.21
CA ILE A 383 3.67 -10.17 -5.61
C ILE A 383 2.47 -10.55 -6.44
N LEU A 384 2.24 -9.78 -7.49
CA LEU A 384 1.17 -10.01 -8.46
C LEU A 384 1.75 -10.18 -9.86
N SER A 385 1.06 -10.92 -10.71
CA SER A 385 1.41 -11.10 -12.10
C SER A 385 0.19 -11.00 -13.01
N LYS A 386 0.45 -10.70 -14.27
CA LYS A 386 -0.57 -10.69 -15.33
C LYS A 386 -1.00 -12.10 -15.70
N GLU A 387 -0.04 -13.00 -15.86
CA GLU A 387 -0.31 -14.39 -16.16
C GLU A 387 -0.50 -15.21 -14.89
N LYS A 388 -1.33 -16.25 -14.98
CA LYS A 388 -1.57 -17.20 -13.91
C LYS A 388 -0.30 -17.95 -13.49
N ASP A 389 0.55 -18.29 -14.46
CA ASP A 389 1.92 -18.76 -14.21
C ASP A 389 2.88 -17.58 -14.24
N ILE A 390 3.46 -17.24 -13.10
CA ILE A 390 4.40 -16.13 -12.98
C ILE A 390 5.66 -16.32 -13.86
N GLN A 391 6.04 -17.56 -14.17
CA GLN A 391 7.21 -17.81 -15.02
C GLN A 391 6.98 -17.33 -16.46
N GLU A 392 5.73 -17.38 -16.93
CA GLU A 392 5.37 -16.77 -18.21
C GLU A 392 5.47 -15.24 -18.18
N SER A 393 5.00 -14.61 -17.10
CA SER A 393 5.16 -13.18 -16.89
C SER A 393 6.63 -12.76 -16.85
N PHE A 394 7.49 -13.51 -16.16
CA PHE A 394 8.94 -13.23 -16.16
C PHE A 394 9.56 -13.32 -17.55
N LYS A 395 9.21 -14.32 -18.34
CA LYS A 395 9.69 -14.46 -19.74
C LYS A 395 9.26 -13.27 -20.60
N LYS A 396 7.99 -12.86 -20.52
CA LYS A 396 7.45 -11.71 -21.26
C LYS A 396 8.12 -10.40 -20.85
N SER A 397 8.27 -10.17 -19.54
CA SER A 397 8.97 -9.00 -18.99
C SER A 397 10.43 -8.93 -19.46
N ALA A 398 11.17 -10.04 -19.37
CA ALA A 398 12.57 -10.11 -19.80
C ALA A 398 12.73 -9.85 -21.31
N ALA A 399 11.88 -10.46 -22.15
CA ALA A 399 11.89 -10.25 -23.60
C ALA A 399 11.67 -8.76 -23.96
N ARG A 400 10.71 -8.11 -23.29
CA ARG A 400 10.45 -6.68 -23.49
C ARG A 400 11.63 -5.81 -23.05
N LYS A 401 12.24 -6.09 -21.88
CA LYS A 401 13.39 -5.31 -21.35
C LYS A 401 14.62 -5.45 -22.23
N ALA A 402 14.80 -6.57 -22.93
CA ALA A 402 15.89 -6.77 -23.88
C ALA A 402 15.75 -5.96 -25.18
N GLN A 403 14.55 -5.44 -25.47
CA GLN A 403 14.27 -4.63 -26.67
C GLN A 403 14.40 -3.11 -26.42
N ARG A 404 14.61 -2.70 -25.17
CA ARG A 404 14.86 -1.31 -24.76
C ARG A 404 16.35 -1.01 -24.62
#